data_a34c84a224b6ff1dfb3bcce822e15f0c
#
_entry.id   a34c84a224b6ff1dfb3bcce822e15f0c
#
_cell.length_a   1.000
_cell.length_b   1.000
_cell.length_c   1.000
_cell.angle_alpha   90.00
_cell.angle_beta   90.00
_cell.angle_gamma   90.00
#
_symmetry.space_group_name_H-M   'P 1'
#
loop_
_entity.id
_entity.type
_entity.pdbx_description
1 polymer ?
#
loop_
_entity_poly.entity_id
_entity_poly.type
_entity_poly.pdbx_seq_one_letter_code
_entity_poly.pdbx_strand_id
1 'polypeptide(L)'
;MVLNIAAIVATSCGDMLDLAPIDNYGSTSYWKTESQVSAYIDGLHKQLRDMAEQHIITFGELRGGHYKDGTSADGLAISSGEIRLQNLSKETPGVTKFGNIYGCITNINLFIARVTDANFIPEAKKNYYLGQAYGLRAFYYFDLYRVYGGVPIRLGVEVIDGVLDPNKLYLGRAKPSEVISQIKKDLETSLQYFGENSDFNSYGHGTKVYWSKAATECLAGEVYLWNSKVTIGDNKATESDLSKAKKYLKDVEGNYGLQLQQDFKRIFSADNKGNSEVIMAVSYMEGEAENSLSRGYTYSLVSGTTNKDSFRENATPWDDALDIQNNGQQKYEYKLSLYNSFEKGDTRCDATFMPSYRKKESGELYVYGTH
;
A
#
# COMPACT_ATOMS: atom_id res chain seq x y z
N MET A 1 -76.76 -34.40 17.54
CA MET A 1 -75.60 -33.83 18.19
C MET A 1 -74.47 -33.77 17.14
N VAL A 2 -74.34 -32.63 16.46
CA VAL A 2 -73.37 -32.45 15.35
C VAL A 2 -72.20 -31.60 15.85
N LEU A 3 -71.02 -32.22 15.88
CA LEU A 3 -69.82 -31.62 16.36
C LEU A 3 -69.17 -30.81 15.19
N ASN A 4 -69.20 -29.49 15.26
CA ASN A 4 -68.45 -28.61 14.35
C ASN A 4 -67.00 -28.53 14.81
N ILE A 5 -66.07 -29.08 14.00
CA ILE A 5 -64.64 -28.89 14.16
C ILE A 5 -64.26 -27.68 13.36
N ALA A 6 -63.96 -26.57 14.04
CA ALA A 6 -63.37 -25.39 13.42
C ALA A 6 -61.88 -25.63 13.17
N ALA A 7 -61.49 -25.71 11.93
CA ALA A 7 -60.07 -25.74 11.53
C ALA A 7 -59.47 -24.34 11.71
N ILE A 8 -58.59 -24.19 12.68
CA ILE A 8 -57.76 -22.97 12.83
C ILE A 8 -56.64 -23.08 11.81
N VAL A 9 -56.72 -22.27 10.75
CA VAL A 9 -55.63 -22.07 9.78
C VAL A 9 -54.61 -21.18 10.48
N ALA A 10 -53.52 -21.77 10.95
CA ALA A 10 -52.37 -21.03 11.40
C ALA A 10 -51.67 -20.45 10.18
N THR A 11 -51.93 -19.18 9.86
CA THR A 11 -51.08 -18.42 8.96
C THR A 11 -49.75 -18.16 9.67
N SER A 12 -48.74 -18.95 9.33
CA SER A 12 -47.39 -18.74 9.79
C SER A 12 -46.90 -17.41 9.18
N CYS A 13 -46.66 -16.40 10.03
CA CYS A 13 -45.95 -15.20 9.65
C CYS A 13 -44.49 -15.57 9.43
N GLY A 14 -44.15 -15.98 8.21
CA GLY A 14 -42.76 -16.27 7.80
C GLY A 14 -41.85 -15.04 7.85
N ASP A 15 -42.42 -13.85 7.69
CA ASP A 15 -41.64 -12.61 7.60
C ASP A 15 -41.10 -12.04 8.94
N MET A 16 -41.56 -12.57 10.09
CA MET A 16 -41.10 -12.10 11.40
C MET A 16 -39.84 -12.80 11.91
N LEU A 17 -39.38 -13.85 11.26
CA LEU A 17 -38.20 -14.63 11.68
C LEU A 17 -36.96 -14.34 10.84
N ASP A 18 -37.10 -13.59 9.77
CA ASP A 18 -35.97 -13.13 8.89
C ASP A 18 -35.50 -11.73 9.25
N LEU A 19 -35.43 -11.39 10.52
CA LEU A 19 -34.75 -10.17 10.95
C LEU A 19 -33.26 -10.39 10.80
N ALA A 20 -32.68 -9.78 9.76
CA ALA A 20 -31.23 -9.65 9.69
C ALA A 20 -30.74 -8.97 10.98
N PRO A 21 -29.67 -9.47 11.62
CA PRO A 21 -29.12 -8.83 12.80
C PRO A 21 -28.86 -7.36 12.56
N ILE A 22 -29.35 -6.49 13.43
CA ILE A 22 -29.21 -5.02 13.30
C ILE A 22 -27.74 -4.62 13.32
N ASP A 23 -26.89 -5.43 13.92
CA ASP A 23 -25.44 -5.17 14.11
C ASP A 23 -24.54 -5.81 13.04
N ASN A 24 -25.09 -6.62 12.14
CA ASN A 24 -24.33 -7.25 11.07
C ASN A 24 -25.02 -7.03 9.71
N TYR A 25 -24.37 -6.31 8.82
CA TYR A 25 -24.84 -6.18 7.45
C TYR A 25 -24.65 -7.50 6.70
N GLY A 26 -25.73 -8.21 6.43
CA GLY A 26 -25.72 -9.33 5.50
C GLY A 26 -25.53 -8.88 4.04
N SER A 27 -25.20 -9.81 3.15
CA SER A 27 -25.02 -9.52 1.70
C SER A 27 -26.27 -8.86 1.05
N THR A 28 -27.45 -9.07 1.61
CA THR A 28 -28.71 -8.50 1.13
C THR A 28 -29.01 -7.10 1.68
N SER A 29 -28.42 -6.71 2.82
CA SER A 29 -28.66 -5.41 3.48
C SER A 29 -27.56 -4.38 3.22
N TYR A 30 -26.37 -4.80 2.88
CA TYR A 30 -25.29 -3.93 2.43
C TYR A 30 -25.45 -3.59 0.93
N TRP A 31 -24.78 -2.61 0.43
CA TRP A 31 -24.82 -2.16 -0.99
C TRP A 31 -26.17 -1.54 -1.42
N LYS A 32 -26.79 -0.79 -0.51
CA LYS A 32 -28.10 -0.13 -0.75
C LYS A 32 -27.98 1.39 -0.84
N THR A 33 -26.92 1.97 -0.30
CA THR A 33 -26.73 3.40 -0.22
C THR A 33 -25.34 3.82 -0.64
N GLU A 34 -25.21 5.04 -1.12
CA GLU A 34 -23.93 5.66 -1.46
C GLU A 34 -22.97 5.69 -0.27
N SER A 35 -23.47 5.96 0.94
CA SER A 35 -22.68 5.98 2.17
C SER A 35 -22.02 4.62 2.44
N GLN A 36 -22.71 3.51 2.19
CA GLN A 36 -22.11 2.18 2.32
C GLN A 36 -21.00 1.94 1.30
N VAL A 37 -21.18 2.42 0.07
CA VAL A 37 -20.15 2.31 -0.97
C VAL A 37 -18.94 3.18 -0.62
N SER A 38 -19.17 4.41 -0.12
CA SER A 38 -18.11 5.29 0.36
C SER A 38 -17.33 4.64 1.52
N ALA A 39 -18.02 4.11 2.51
CA ALA A 39 -17.37 3.42 3.64
C ALA A 39 -16.57 2.18 3.19
N TYR A 40 -17.02 1.49 2.14
CA TYR A 40 -16.28 0.34 1.63
C TYR A 40 -14.99 0.77 0.91
N ILE A 41 -15.03 1.82 0.09
CA ILE A 41 -13.82 2.33 -0.57
C ILE A 41 -12.82 2.87 0.46
N ASP A 42 -13.26 3.47 1.57
CA ASP A 42 -12.42 3.84 2.70
C ASP A 42 -11.73 2.60 3.29
N GLY A 43 -12.48 1.50 3.42
CA GLY A 43 -11.95 0.20 3.84
C GLY A 43 -10.88 -0.34 2.91
N LEU A 44 -11.00 -0.16 1.59
CA LEU A 44 -9.97 -0.56 0.62
C LEU A 44 -8.67 0.26 0.81
N HIS A 45 -8.79 1.56 1.08
CA HIS A 45 -7.62 2.41 1.38
C HIS A 45 -7.00 2.09 2.75
N LYS A 46 -7.85 1.72 3.74
CA LYS A 46 -7.34 1.19 5.00
C LYS A 46 -6.54 -0.09 4.80
N GLN A 47 -7.00 -1.01 3.94
CA GLN A 47 -6.22 -2.22 3.61
C GLN A 47 -4.88 -1.88 2.96
N LEU A 48 -4.82 -0.86 2.10
CA LEU A 48 -3.55 -0.37 1.55
C LEU A 48 -2.60 0.09 2.66
N ARG A 49 -3.12 0.80 3.66
CA ARG A 49 -2.35 1.20 4.85
C ARG A 49 -1.89 0.00 5.68
N ASP A 50 -2.76 -0.95 5.92
CA ASP A 50 -2.43 -2.16 6.68
C ASP A 50 -1.34 -3.01 6.00
N MET A 51 -1.22 -2.91 4.68
CA MET A 51 -0.21 -3.60 3.88
C MET A 51 1.05 -2.76 3.62
N ALA A 52 1.14 -1.53 4.15
CA ALA A 52 2.23 -0.60 3.84
C ALA A 52 3.62 -1.17 4.18
N GLU A 53 3.77 -1.90 5.29
CA GLU A 53 5.03 -2.57 5.63
C GLU A 53 5.48 -3.55 4.54
N GLN A 54 4.56 -4.34 4.01
CA GLN A 54 4.89 -5.28 2.95
C GLN A 54 5.26 -4.58 1.65
N HIS A 55 4.51 -3.56 1.25
CA HIS A 55 4.77 -2.82 0.00
C HIS A 55 6.06 -2.02 0.07
N ILE A 56 6.24 -1.22 1.12
CA ILE A 56 7.34 -0.27 1.24
C ILE A 56 8.62 -0.99 1.65
N ILE A 57 8.58 -1.79 2.70
CA ILE A 57 9.78 -2.38 3.30
C ILE A 57 10.14 -3.70 2.60
N THR A 58 9.26 -4.70 2.68
CA THR A 58 9.61 -6.06 2.25
C THR A 58 9.75 -6.20 0.73
N PHE A 59 8.88 -5.55 -0.03
CA PHE A 59 8.90 -5.56 -1.49
C PHE A 59 9.71 -4.42 -2.11
N GLY A 60 10.00 -3.38 -1.34
CA GLY A 60 10.71 -2.18 -1.77
C GLY A 60 12.08 -2.04 -1.13
N GLU A 61 12.16 -1.31 -0.04
CA GLU A 61 13.40 -0.81 0.58
C GLU A 61 14.45 -1.88 0.88
N LEU A 62 14.05 -3.04 1.41
CA LEU A 62 14.98 -4.13 1.71
C LEU A 62 15.71 -4.68 0.48
N ARG A 63 15.18 -4.46 -0.71
CA ARG A 63 15.77 -4.93 -1.98
C ARG A 63 16.79 -3.96 -2.57
N GLY A 64 16.84 -2.73 -2.05
CA GLY A 64 17.74 -1.67 -2.51
C GLY A 64 19.23 -1.88 -2.20
N GLY A 65 19.56 -2.84 -1.33
CA GLY A 65 20.95 -3.12 -0.98
C GLY A 65 21.59 -2.10 -0.03
N HIS A 66 20.81 -1.17 0.50
CA HIS A 66 21.29 -0.06 1.35
C HIS A 66 21.33 -0.41 2.85
N TYR A 67 20.79 -1.54 3.24
CA TYR A 67 20.69 -1.95 4.63
C TYR A 67 21.72 -2.99 5.02
N LYS A 68 22.15 -2.93 6.28
CA LYS A 68 22.84 -3.98 7.03
C LYS A 68 21.97 -4.41 8.23
N ASP A 69 22.44 -5.39 9.00
CA ASP A 69 21.77 -5.75 10.24
C ASP A 69 21.82 -4.59 11.23
N GLY A 70 20.71 -4.37 11.91
CA GLY A 70 20.63 -3.40 12.99
C GLY A 70 21.12 -3.97 14.31
N THR A 71 20.98 -3.17 15.36
CA THR A 71 21.42 -3.52 16.72
C THR A 71 20.43 -4.40 17.47
N SER A 72 19.17 -4.48 17.01
CA SER A 72 18.15 -5.33 17.63
C SER A 72 18.11 -6.71 16.99
N ALA A 73 18.33 -7.74 17.79
CA ALA A 73 18.20 -9.14 17.37
C ALA A 73 16.74 -9.62 17.38
N ASP A 74 15.82 -8.85 17.99
CA ASP A 74 14.46 -9.30 18.22
C ASP A 74 13.58 -9.14 16.97
N GLY A 75 13.03 -10.26 16.53
CA GLY A 75 11.85 -10.28 15.67
C GLY A 75 12.07 -10.03 14.18
N LEU A 76 13.27 -10.18 13.68
CA LEU A 76 13.47 -10.31 12.24
C LEU A 76 12.81 -11.60 11.75
N ALA A 77 11.77 -11.50 10.97
CA ALA A 77 11.36 -12.64 10.17
C ALA A 77 12.57 -13.07 9.34
N ILE A 78 13.00 -14.29 9.48
CA ILE A 78 14.18 -14.88 8.80
C ILE A 78 14.19 -14.56 7.31
N SER A 79 13.02 -14.54 6.69
CA SER A 79 12.83 -14.21 5.28
C SER A 79 13.28 -12.81 4.86
N SER A 80 13.35 -11.86 5.77
CA SER A 80 13.78 -10.50 5.44
C SER A 80 15.30 -10.35 5.37
N GLY A 81 16.04 -11.19 6.09
CA GLY A 81 17.51 -11.26 6.01
C GLY A 81 17.98 -11.70 4.62
N GLU A 82 17.41 -12.76 4.06
CA GLU A 82 17.74 -13.23 2.72
C GLU A 82 17.38 -12.22 1.65
N ILE A 83 16.26 -11.51 1.80
CA ILE A 83 15.87 -10.44 0.87
C ILE A 83 16.89 -9.31 0.88
N ARG A 84 17.28 -8.84 2.07
CA ARG A 84 18.28 -7.77 2.25
C ARG A 84 19.64 -8.15 1.68
N LEU A 85 20.06 -9.37 1.89
CA LEU A 85 21.33 -9.92 1.38
C LEU A 85 21.23 -10.30 -0.11
N GLN A 86 20.04 -10.26 -0.70
CA GLN A 86 19.77 -10.73 -2.06
C GLN A 86 20.19 -12.19 -2.29
N ASN A 87 20.12 -12.99 -1.22
CA ASN A 87 20.47 -14.40 -1.23
C ASN A 87 19.22 -15.28 -1.33
N LEU A 88 18.38 -14.99 -2.32
CA LEU A 88 17.17 -15.75 -2.57
C LEU A 88 17.47 -17.02 -3.38
N SER A 89 17.00 -18.14 -2.88
CA SER A 89 17.10 -19.45 -3.53
C SER A 89 15.82 -20.24 -3.34
N LYS A 90 15.80 -21.46 -3.84
CA LYS A 90 14.69 -22.39 -3.59
C LYS A 90 14.58 -22.76 -2.12
N GLU A 91 15.71 -22.85 -1.42
CA GLU A 91 15.83 -23.17 0.00
C GLU A 91 15.56 -21.94 0.88
N THR A 92 15.87 -20.76 0.38
CA THR A 92 15.68 -19.47 1.04
C THR A 92 14.83 -18.53 0.19
N PRO A 93 13.55 -18.82 -0.04
CA PRO A 93 12.72 -18.13 -1.03
C PRO A 93 12.27 -16.72 -0.60
N GLY A 94 12.59 -16.29 0.60
CA GLY A 94 12.15 -15.00 1.12
C GLY A 94 10.66 -15.02 1.47
N VAL A 95 9.89 -14.10 0.89
CA VAL A 95 8.43 -14.02 1.15
C VAL A 95 7.70 -15.06 0.31
N THR A 96 7.18 -16.09 0.95
CA THR A 96 6.44 -17.18 0.29
C THR A 96 4.93 -17.00 0.34
N LYS A 97 4.43 -16.22 1.28
CA LYS A 97 2.99 -16.04 1.52
C LYS A 97 2.50 -14.72 0.90
N PHE A 98 1.57 -14.83 -0.01
CA PHE A 98 0.92 -13.68 -0.65
C PHE A 98 -0.61 -13.67 -0.44
N GLY A 99 -1.13 -14.48 0.48
CA GLY A 99 -2.56 -14.61 0.74
C GLY A 99 -3.23 -13.30 1.17
N ASN A 100 -2.54 -12.46 1.95
CA ASN A 100 -3.07 -11.17 2.38
C ASN A 100 -3.35 -10.24 1.20
N ILE A 101 -2.47 -10.22 0.19
CA ILE A 101 -2.67 -9.43 -1.02
C ILE A 101 -3.90 -9.93 -1.79
N TYR A 102 -4.11 -11.23 -1.87
CA TYR A 102 -5.33 -11.78 -2.49
C TYR A 102 -6.59 -11.48 -1.70
N GLY A 103 -6.50 -11.33 -0.38
CA GLY A 103 -7.59 -10.79 0.43
C GLY A 103 -7.99 -9.38 -0.01
N CYS A 104 -7.01 -8.49 -0.22
CA CYS A 104 -7.25 -7.16 -0.75
C CYS A 104 -7.85 -7.19 -2.17
N ILE A 105 -7.30 -8.01 -3.06
CA ILE A 105 -7.82 -8.18 -4.43
C ILE A 105 -9.26 -8.70 -4.42
N THR A 106 -9.59 -9.64 -3.54
CA THR A 106 -10.95 -10.18 -3.41
C THR A 106 -11.94 -9.10 -2.99
N ASN A 107 -11.57 -8.26 -2.02
CA ASN A 107 -12.41 -7.15 -1.59
C ASN A 107 -12.61 -6.10 -2.69
N ILE A 108 -11.57 -5.83 -3.47
CA ILE A 108 -11.67 -4.95 -4.64
C ILE A 108 -12.59 -5.56 -5.71
N ASN A 109 -12.48 -6.85 -5.99
CA ASN A 109 -13.36 -7.52 -6.94
C ASN A 109 -14.82 -7.48 -6.51
N LEU A 110 -15.10 -7.69 -5.22
CA LEU A 110 -16.44 -7.55 -4.66
C LEU A 110 -16.96 -6.12 -4.84
N PHE A 111 -16.14 -5.12 -4.53
CA PHE A 111 -16.49 -3.72 -4.73
C PHE A 111 -16.84 -3.43 -6.20
N ILE A 112 -15.99 -3.83 -7.13
CA ILE A 112 -16.21 -3.63 -8.56
C ILE A 112 -17.52 -4.29 -8.99
N ALA A 113 -17.74 -5.55 -8.61
CA ALA A 113 -18.96 -6.28 -8.96
C ALA A 113 -20.24 -5.60 -8.44
N ARG A 114 -20.20 -5.08 -7.21
CA ARG A 114 -21.38 -4.46 -6.60
C ARG A 114 -21.63 -3.03 -7.07
N VAL A 115 -20.57 -2.28 -7.38
CA VAL A 115 -20.68 -0.87 -7.75
C VAL A 115 -20.97 -0.70 -9.24
N THR A 116 -20.50 -1.60 -10.10
CA THR A 116 -20.77 -1.54 -11.55
C THR A 116 -22.26 -1.47 -11.85
N ASP A 117 -23.05 -2.29 -11.17
CA ASP A 117 -24.50 -2.39 -11.40
C ASP A 117 -25.32 -1.47 -10.46
N ALA A 118 -24.67 -0.68 -9.61
CA ALA A 118 -25.35 0.21 -8.67
C ALA A 118 -26.05 1.35 -9.42
N ASN A 119 -27.37 1.43 -9.27
CA ASN A 119 -28.19 2.48 -9.89
C ASN A 119 -28.60 3.59 -8.91
N PHE A 120 -28.22 3.45 -7.65
CA PHE A 120 -28.51 4.42 -6.58
C PHE A 120 -27.37 5.45 -6.36
N ILE A 121 -26.31 5.36 -7.15
CA ILE A 121 -25.17 6.28 -7.12
C ILE A 121 -25.12 7.09 -8.40
N PRO A 122 -24.94 8.41 -8.34
CA PRO A 122 -24.72 9.23 -9.54
C PRO A 122 -23.56 8.69 -10.39
N GLU A 123 -23.75 8.65 -11.71
CA GLU A 123 -22.80 8.02 -12.64
C GLU A 123 -21.37 8.55 -12.49
N ALA A 124 -21.20 9.86 -12.38
CA ALA A 124 -19.89 10.48 -12.22
C ALA A 124 -19.18 10.01 -10.94
N LYS A 125 -19.92 9.84 -9.85
CA LYS A 125 -19.38 9.36 -8.58
C LYS A 125 -19.09 7.87 -8.60
N LYS A 126 -19.95 7.09 -9.25
CA LYS A 126 -19.74 5.67 -9.51
C LYS A 126 -18.44 5.45 -10.30
N ASN A 127 -18.23 6.21 -11.35
CA ASN A 127 -17.04 6.16 -12.18
C ASN A 127 -15.78 6.53 -11.38
N TYR A 128 -15.85 7.54 -10.52
CA TYR A 128 -14.76 7.91 -9.62
C TYR A 128 -14.37 6.75 -8.68
N TYR A 129 -15.35 6.06 -8.09
CA TYR A 129 -15.10 4.91 -7.24
C TYR A 129 -14.52 3.71 -7.99
N LEU A 130 -15.03 3.43 -9.18
CA LEU A 130 -14.51 2.34 -10.03
C LEU A 130 -13.09 2.64 -10.51
N GLY A 131 -12.79 3.89 -10.86
CA GLY A 131 -11.44 4.32 -11.19
C GLY A 131 -10.44 4.01 -10.09
N GLN A 132 -10.78 4.31 -8.83
CA GLN A 132 -9.96 3.96 -7.67
C GLN A 132 -9.77 2.44 -7.53
N ALA A 133 -10.85 1.68 -7.62
CA ALA A 133 -10.82 0.24 -7.41
C ALA A 133 -9.94 -0.49 -8.45
N TYR A 134 -10.07 -0.12 -9.72
CA TYR A 134 -9.23 -0.70 -10.78
C TYR A 134 -7.75 -0.30 -10.63
N GLY A 135 -7.48 0.96 -10.25
CA GLY A 135 -6.11 1.43 -9.96
C GLY A 135 -5.46 0.66 -8.81
N LEU A 136 -6.19 0.49 -7.71
CA LEU A 136 -5.74 -0.31 -6.56
C LEU A 136 -5.50 -1.78 -6.94
N ARG A 137 -6.37 -2.37 -7.78
CA ARG A 137 -6.16 -3.76 -8.23
C ARG A 137 -4.91 -3.91 -9.08
N ALA A 138 -4.67 -2.96 -9.98
CA ALA A 138 -3.44 -2.91 -10.77
C ALA A 138 -2.20 -2.82 -9.87
N PHE A 139 -2.23 -1.99 -8.83
CA PHE A 139 -1.16 -1.83 -7.86
C PHE A 139 -0.83 -3.16 -7.15
N TYR A 140 -1.83 -3.85 -6.59
CA TYR A 140 -1.62 -5.13 -5.92
C TYR A 140 -1.10 -6.22 -6.86
N TYR A 141 -1.62 -6.28 -8.09
CA TYR A 141 -1.09 -7.23 -9.08
C TYR A 141 0.32 -6.88 -9.52
N PHE A 142 0.68 -5.61 -9.61
CA PHE A 142 2.03 -5.20 -9.95
C PHE A 142 3.04 -5.57 -8.85
N ASP A 143 2.67 -5.43 -7.60
CA ASP A 143 3.49 -5.93 -6.49
C ASP A 143 3.71 -7.45 -6.56
N LEU A 144 2.64 -8.20 -6.79
CA LEU A 144 2.74 -9.64 -6.98
C LEU A 144 3.62 -9.99 -8.19
N TYR A 145 3.46 -9.29 -9.29
CA TYR A 145 4.21 -9.50 -10.52
C TYR A 145 5.71 -9.25 -10.35
N ARG A 146 6.09 -8.15 -9.71
CA ARG A 146 7.50 -7.81 -9.46
C ARG A 146 8.21 -8.85 -8.59
N VAL A 147 7.51 -9.44 -7.64
CA VAL A 147 8.09 -10.39 -6.68
C VAL A 147 8.02 -11.84 -7.16
N TYR A 148 6.91 -12.23 -7.78
CA TYR A 148 6.62 -13.64 -8.07
C TYR A 148 6.50 -13.97 -9.56
N GLY A 149 6.47 -12.98 -10.43
CA GLY A 149 6.25 -13.16 -11.87
C GLY A 149 4.82 -13.61 -12.18
N GLY A 150 4.64 -14.84 -12.67
CA GLY A 150 3.32 -15.42 -12.87
C GLY A 150 2.62 -15.72 -11.55
N VAL A 151 1.35 -15.32 -11.42
CA VAL A 151 0.50 -15.53 -10.23
C VAL A 151 -0.93 -15.84 -10.69
N PRO A 152 -1.79 -16.45 -9.86
CA PRO A 152 -3.18 -16.64 -10.22
C PRO A 152 -3.88 -15.30 -10.51
N ILE A 153 -4.62 -15.21 -11.62
CA ILE A 153 -5.43 -14.01 -11.94
C ILE A 153 -6.85 -14.26 -11.45
N ARG A 154 -7.26 -13.51 -10.44
CA ARG A 154 -8.61 -13.53 -9.85
C ARG A 154 -9.27 -12.19 -10.10
N LEU A 155 -10.34 -12.18 -10.89
CA LEU A 155 -11.08 -10.98 -11.27
C LEU A 155 -12.55 -11.04 -10.87
N GLY A 156 -13.04 -12.22 -10.52
CA GLY A 156 -14.42 -12.46 -10.10
C GLY A 156 -14.56 -12.58 -8.60
N VAL A 157 -15.80 -12.61 -8.15
CA VAL A 157 -16.21 -12.96 -6.80
C VAL A 157 -16.67 -14.40 -6.80
N GLU A 158 -15.87 -15.26 -6.18
CA GLU A 158 -16.11 -16.72 -6.19
C GLU A 158 -17.22 -17.15 -5.22
N VAL A 159 -17.51 -16.30 -4.23
CA VAL A 159 -18.55 -16.54 -3.23
C VAL A 159 -19.48 -15.33 -3.23
N ILE A 160 -20.63 -15.48 -3.89
CA ILE A 160 -21.74 -14.54 -3.77
C ILE A 160 -22.92 -15.32 -3.19
N ASP A 161 -23.57 -14.77 -2.17
CA ASP A 161 -24.78 -15.31 -1.56
C ASP A 161 -24.63 -16.74 -0.96
N GLY A 162 -23.45 -17.03 -0.43
CA GLY A 162 -23.20 -18.27 0.31
C GLY A 162 -22.94 -19.52 -0.54
N VAL A 163 -22.91 -19.40 -1.86
CA VAL A 163 -22.60 -20.51 -2.76
C VAL A 163 -21.10 -20.49 -3.10
N LEU A 164 -20.39 -21.49 -2.61
CA LEU A 164 -18.99 -21.74 -2.89
C LEU A 164 -18.83 -22.91 -3.86
N ASP A 165 -18.23 -22.67 -5.03
CA ASP A 165 -17.72 -23.75 -5.87
C ASP A 165 -16.23 -23.98 -5.58
N PRO A 166 -15.87 -25.07 -4.86
CA PRO A 166 -14.47 -25.35 -4.52
C PRO A 166 -13.56 -25.44 -5.74
N ASN A 167 -14.07 -25.88 -6.89
CA ASN A 167 -13.26 -26.01 -8.12
C ASN A 167 -12.82 -24.66 -8.69
N LYS A 168 -13.57 -23.59 -8.42
CA LYS A 168 -13.21 -22.22 -8.82
C LYS A 168 -12.20 -21.56 -7.90
N LEU A 169 -11.94 -22.13 -6.73
CA LEU A 169 -10.98 -21.60 -5.75
C LEU A 169 -9.53 -21.94 -6.14
N TYR A 170 -9.30 -23.05 -6.81
CA TYR A 170 -7.97 -23.53 -7.15
C TYR A 170 -7.59 -23.05 -8.55
N LEU A 171 -6.92 -21.90 -8.63
CA LEU A 171 -6.36 -21.39 -9.87
C LEU A 171 -4.86 -21.67 -9.90
N GLY A 172 -4.39 -22.20 -11.02
CA GLY A 172 -2.96 -22.25 -11.32
C GLY A 172 -2.36 -20.84 -11.49
N ARG A 173 -1.04 -20.77 -11.46
CA ARG A 173 -0.34 -19.52 -11.80
C ARG A 173 -0.54 -19.22 -13.29
N ALA A 174 -0.97 -18.03 -13.60
CA ALA A 174 -0.97 -17.48 -14.94
C ALA A 174 0.46 -17.19 -15.40
N LYS A 175 0.68 -17.10 -16.69
CA LYS A 175 1.98 -16.69 -17.24
C LYS A 175 2.28 -15.24 -16.89
N PRO A 176 3.56 -14.86 -16.69
CA PRO A 176 3.95 -13.48 -16.49
C PRO A 176 3.40 -12.50 -17.55
N SER A 177 3.36 -12.93 -18.83
CA SER A 177 2.78 -12.13 -19.91
C SER A 177 1.28 -11.87 -19.76
N GLU A 178 0.53 -12.80 -19.18
CA GLU A 178 -0.90 -12.65 -18.89
C GLU A 178 -1.11 -11.70 -17.70
N VAL A 179 -0.27 -11.82 -16.65
CA VAL A 179 -0.36 -10.96 -15.47
C VAL A 179 -0.08 -9.50 -15.82
N ILE A 180 1.00 -9.21 -16.56
CA ILE A 180 1.32 -7.83 -16.94
C ILE A 180 0.26 -7.25 -17.89
N SER A 181 -0.33 -8.07 -18.76
CA SER A 181 -1.43 -7.66 -19.63
C SER A 181 -2.67 -7.27 -18.81
N GLN A 182 -2.99 -8.04 -17.77
CA GLN A 182 -4.10 -7.70 -16.87
C GLN A 182 -3.83 -6.42 -16.08
N ILE A 183 -2.60 -6.21 -15.58
CA ILE A 183 -2.21 -4.97 -14.91
C ILE A 183 -2.43 -3.76 -15.83
N LYS A 184 -1.94 -3.82 -17.07
CA LYS A 184 -2.12 -2.77 -18.06
C LYS A 184 -3.59 -2.51 -18.36
N LYS A 185 -4.41 -3.57 -18.48
CA LYS A 185 -5.85 -3.46 -18.68
C LYS A 185 -6.55 -2.77 -17.52
N ASP A 186 -6.20 -3.10 -16.27
CA ASP A 186 -6.77 -2.47 -15.09
C ASP A 186 -6.40 -0.98 -15.01
N LEU A 187 -5.16 -0.61 -15.36
CA LEU A 187 -4.73 0.79 -15.45
C LEU A 187 -5.52 1.56 -16.52
N GLU A 188 -5.66 1.00 -17.71
CA GLU A 188 -6.44 1.62 -18.78
C GLU A 188 -7.93 1.78 -18.38
N THR A 189 -8.49 0.76 -17.73
CA THR A 189 -9.87 0.81 -17.23
C THR A 189 -10.03 1.86 -16.12
N SER A 190 -9.06 1.95 -15.20
CA SER A 190 -9.05 2.99 -14.17
C SER A 190 -9.05 4.39 -14.78
N LEU A 191 -8.19 4.65 -15.77
CA LEU A 191 -8.13 5.93 -16.48
C LEU A 191 -9.42 6.25 -17.25
N GLN A 192 -10.04 5.25 -17.86
CA GLN A 192 -11.33 5.42 -18.54
C GLN A 192 -12.42 5.86 -17.56
N TYR A 193 -12.48 5.24 -16.38
CA TYR A 193 -13.45 5.60 -15.35
C TYR A 193 -13.19 6.98 -14.75
N PHE A 194 -11.95 7.37 -14.52
CA PHE A 194 -11.63 8.74 -14.10
C PHE A 194 -11.98 9.77 -15.17
N GLY A 195 -11.88 9.43 -16.47
CA GLY A 195 -12.15 10.33 -17.58
C GLY A 195 -11.36 11.65 -17.43
N GLU A 196 -12.07 12.77 -17.45
CA GLU A 196 -11.49 14.11 -17.29
C GLU A 196 -11.28 14.53 -15.82
N ASN A 197 -11.68 13.70 -14.85
CA ASN A 197 -11.54 14.02 -13.43
C ASN A 197 -10.08 13.94 -13.00
N SER A 198 -9.45 15.09 -12.86
CA SER A 198 -8.06 15.24 -12.38
C SER A 198 -7.97 15.77 -10.95
N ASP A 199 -9.07 15.92 -10.24
CA ASP A 199 -9.12 16.48 -8.90
C ASP A 199 -8.69 15.46 -7.83
N PHE A 200 -7.81 15.88 -6.92
CA PHE A 200 -7.41 15.08 -5.77
C PHE A 200 -8.42 15.05 -4.63
N ASN A 201 -9.40 15.95 -4.65
CA ASN A 201 -10.38 16.10 -3.56
C ASN A 201 -11.81 15.88 -4.04
N SER A 202 -12.00 15.03 -5.03
CA SER A 202 -13.33 14.73 -5.53
C SER A 202 -14.22 14.13 -4.46
N TYR A 203 -15.45 14.62 -4.39
CA TYR A 203 -16.51 14.11 -3.52
C TYR A 203 -16.22 14.13 -2.02
N GLY A 204 -15.34 15.05 -1.57
CA GLY A 204 -15.05 15.23 -0.15
C GLY A 204 -14.08 14.20 0.44
N HIS A 205 -13.55 13.31 -0.37
CA HIS A 205 -12.44 12.46 0.01
C HIS A 205 -11.19 13.33 0.08
N GLY A 206 -10.52 13.34 1.22
CA GLY A 206 -9.39 14.23 1.52
C GLY A 206 -8.30 14.26 0.44
N THR A 207 -7.48 15.28 0.48
CA THR A 207 -6.48 15.53 -0.56
C THR A 207 -5.38 14.48 -0.53
N LYS A 208 -5.14 13.81 -1.67
CA LYS A 208 -3.98 12.93 -1.94
C LYS A 208 -3.82 11.71 -1.02
N VAL A 209 -4.86 11.37 -0.26
CA VAL A 209 -4.91 10.16 0.58
C VAL A 209 -5.75 9.05 -0.05
N TYR A 210 -6.48 9.37 -1.10
CA TYR A 210 -7.23 8.41 -1.91
C TYR A 210 -6.57 8.23 -3.26
N TRP A 211 -6.80 7.07 -3.85
CA TRP A 211 -6.33 6.78 -5.19
C TRP A 211 -6.95 7.74 -6.21
N SER A 212 -6.12 8.33 -7.05
CA SER A 212 -6.54 9.36 -8.02
C SER A 212 -6.12 8.98 -9.44
N LYS A 213 -6.58 9.75 -10.42
CA LYS A 213 -6.11 9.64 -11.81
C LYS A 213 -4.58 9.82 -11.88
N ALA A 214 -4.04 10.81 -11.16
CA ALA A 214 -2.59 11.03 -11.09
C ALA A 214 -1.84 9.82 -10.52
N ALA A 215 -2.37 9.16 -9.48
CA ALA A 215 -1.80 7.93 -8.94
C ALA A 215 -1.84 6.79 -9.96
N THR A 216 -2.92 6.67 -10.73
CA THR A 216 -3.03 5.67 -11.81
C THR A 216 -2.02 5.94 -12.92
N GLU A 217 -1.85 7.18 -13.37
CA GLU A 217 -0.87 7.54 -14.40
C GLU A 217 0.57 7.36 -13.90
N CYS A 218 0.85 7.69 -12.64
CA CYS A 218 2.15 7.44 -12.03
C CYS A 218 2.47 5.94 -12.02
N LEU A 219 1.54 5.11 -11.56
CA LEU A 219 1.70 3.65 -11.59
C LEU A 219 1.83 3.12 -13.03
N ALA A 220 1.06 3.67 -13.98
CA ALA A 220 1.18 3.29 -15.39
C ALA A 220 2.59 3.63 -15.92
N GLY A 221 3.10 4.81 -15.59
CA GLY A 221 4.48 5.19 -15.92
C GLY A 221 5.50 4.17 -15.41
N GLU A 222 5.38 3.75 -14.15
CA GLU A 222 6.24 2.74 -13.53
C GLU A 222 6.09 1.36 -14.20
N VAL A 223 4.86 0.89 -14.40
CA VAL A 223 4.57 -0.41 -15.02
C VAL A 223 5.15 -0.51 -16.44
N TYR A 224 4.93 0.52 -17.25
CA TYR A 224 5.46 0.54 -18.62
C TYR A 224 6.98 0.70 -18.66
N LEU A 225 7.56 1.49 -17.74
CA LEU A 225 9.02 1.61 -17.60
C LEU A 225 9.63 0.25 -17.20
N TRP A 226 9.06 -0.42 -16.20
CA TRP A 226 9.48 -1.75 -15.77
C TRP A 226 9.43 -2.74 -16.93
N ASN A 227 8.29 -2.81 -17.62
CA ASN A 227 8.10 -3.73 -18.74
C ASN A 227 9.02 -3.43 -19.94
N SER A 228 9.50 -2.19 -20.07
CA SER A 228 10.45 -1.85 -21.13
C SER A 228 11.87 -2.38 -20.88
N LYS A 229 12.21 -2.73 -19.64
CA LYS A 229 13.58 -3.09 -19.23
C LYS A 229 13.71 -4.48 -18.64
N VAL A 230 12.67 -5.03 -18.05
CA VAL A 230 12.74 -6.27 -17.28
C VAL A 230 12.02 -7.40 -17.99
N THR A 231 12.74 -8.51 -18.19
CA THR A 231 12.16 -9.76 -18.69
C THR A 231 11.81 -10.66 -17.52
N ILE A 232 10.56 -11.14 -17.45
CA ILE A 232 10.11 -12.10 -16.45
C ILE A 232 9.45 -13.29 -17.15
N GLY A 233 10.08 -14.45 -17.08
CA GLY A 233 9.57 -15.66 -17.71
C GLY A 233 9.33 -15.50 -19.21
N ASP A 234 8.11 -15.72 -19.66
CA ASP A 234 7.67 -15.56 -21.05
C ASP A 234 7.43 -14.10 -21.46
N ASN A 235 7.30 -13.18 -20.49
CA ASN A 235 7.17 -11.76 -20.77
C ASN A 235 8.54 -11.15 -21.04
N LYS A 236 8.78 -10.78 -22.28
CA LYS A 236 10.03 -10.13 -22.70
C LYS A 236 9.95 -8.63 -22.55
N ALA A 237 11.08 -8.04 -22.18
CA ALA A 237 11.22 -6.58 -22.16
C ALA A 237 10.82 -5.99 -23.52
N THR A 238 9.99 -4.95 -23.49
CA THR A 238 9.39 -4.36 -24.69
C THR A 238 9.74 -2.87 -24.75
N GLU A 239 10.77 -2.54 -25.52
CA GLU A 239 11.32 -1.17 -25.58
C GLU A 239 10.27 -0.13 -26.02
N SER A 240 9.29 -0.52 -26.84
CA SER A 240 8.19 0.36 -27.24
C SER A 240 7.35 0.89 -26.06
N ASP A 241 7.35 0.19 -24.93
CA ASP A 241 6.66 0.63 -23.72
C ASP A 241 7.32 1.86 -23.07
N LEU A 242 8.59 2.15 -23.38
CA LEU A 242 9.27 3.33 -22.87
C LEU A 242 8.59 4.63 -23.30
N SER A 243 8.04 4.69 -24.50
CA SER A 243 7.30 5.87 -24.98
C SER A 243 5.99 6.08 -24.20
N LYS A 244 5.30 5.00 -23.85
CA LYS A 244 4.10 5.06 -23.00
C LYS A 244 4.44 5.48 -21.58
N ALA A 245 5.50 4.92 -21.00
CA ALA A 245 6.00 5.33 -19.68
C ALA A 245 6.29 6.83 -19.65
N LYS A 246 7.05 7.33 -20.63
CA LYS A 246 7.36 8.75 -20.74
C LYS A 246 6.12 9.62 -20.89
N LYS A 247 5.11 9.17 -21.65
CA LYS A 247 3.86 9.90 -21.80
C LYS A 247 3.16 10.05 -20.46
N TYR A 248 2.89 8.94 -19.75
CA TYR A 248 2.19 8.96 -18.47
C TYR A 248 2.91 9.80 -17.40
N LEU A 249 4.24 9.68 -17.30
CA LEU A 249 4.99 10.48 -16.34
C LEU A 249 4.98 11.98 -16.67
N LYS A 250 4.98 12.35 -17.96
CA LYS A 250 4.79 13.75 -18.39
C LYS A 250 3.38 14.25 -18.11
N ASP A 251 2.37 13.41 -18.26
CA ASP A 251 1.00 13.77 -17.94
C ASP A 251 0.87 14.04 -16.43
N VAL A 252 1.52 13.24 -15.57
CA VAL A 252 1.58 13.50 -14.13
C VAL A 252 2.28 14.83 -13.83
N GLU A 253 3.39 15.11 -14.45
CA GLU A 253 4.15 16.35 -14.27
C GLU A 253 3.34 17.59 -14.69
N GLY A 254 2.59 17.51 -15.80
CA GLY A 254 1.97 18.65 -16.45
C GLY A 254 0.52 18.95 -16.09
N ASN A 255 -0.28 17.93 -15.67
CA ASN A 255 -1.74 18.05 -15.69
C ASN A 255 -2.40 18.21 -14.31
N TYR A 256 -1.65 18.13 -13.22
CA TYR A 256 -2.23 18.04 -11.86
C TYR A 256 -1.82 19.18 -10.92
N GLY A 257 -1.14 20.21 -11.45
CA GLY A 257 -0.66 21.33 -10.64
C GLY A 257 0.40 20.93 -9.61
N LEU A 258 1.09 19.81 -9.86
CA LEU A 258 2.16 19.32 -9.00
C LEU A 258 3.40 20.22 -9.15
N GLN A 259 4.08 20.46 -8.05
CA GLN A 259 5.30 21.28 -8.03
C GLN A 259 6.25 20.75 -6.96
N LEU A 260 7.54 20.71 -7.29
CA LEU A 260 8.58 20.36 -6.34
C LEU A 260 8.60 21.37 -5.18
N GLN A 261 8.80 20.88 -3.96
CA GLN A 261 9.06 21.72 -2.81
C GLN A 261 10.49 22.26 -2.88
N GLN A 262 10.68 23.49 -2.44
CA GLN A 262 12.02 24.10 -2.41
C GLN A 262 12.92 23.49 -1.35
N ASP A 263 12.33 23.02 -0.26
CA ASP A 263 13.01 22.34 0.84
C ASP A 263 12.57 20.86 0.90
N PHE A 264 13.52 19.97 0.66
CA PHE A 264 13.27 18.52 0.68
C PHE A 264 12.67 18.03 2.01
N LYS A 265 13.12 18.57 3.15
CA LYS A 265 12.59 18.20 4.46
C LYS A 265 11.10 18.54 4.60
N ARG A 266 10.66 19.63 3.96
CA ARG A 266 9.25 20.06 4.01
C ARG A 266 8.29 19.11 3.31
N ILE A 267 8.75 18.27 2.40
CA ILE A 267 7.92 17.26 1.72
C ILE A 267 7.30 16.32 2.76
N PHE A 268 8.09 15.93 3.77
CA PHE A 268 7.75 14.90 4.75
C PHE A 268 7.26 15.47 6.09
N SER A 269 7.16 16.77 6.21
CA SER A 269 6.73 17.40 7.47
C SER A 269 5.27 17.14 7.77
N ALA A 270 4.95 16.82 9.02
CA ALA A 270 3.60 16.50 9.46
C ALA A 270 2.60 17.67 9.29
N ASP A 271 3.09 18.90 9.39
CA ASP A 271 2.32 20.13 9.16
C ASP A 271 2.16 20.51 7.67
N ASN A 272 2.79 19.75 6.78
CA ASN A 272 2.76 19.97 5.32
C ASN A 272 2.23 18.75 4.55
N LYS A 273 1.38 17.94 5.18
CA LYS A 273 0.74 16.78 4.53
C LYS A 273 -0.04 17.21 3.29
N GLY A 274 0.03 16.40 2.24
CA GLY A 274 -0.69 16.65 0.99
C GLY A 274 -0.16 17.86 0.20
N ASN A 275 1.09 18.27 0.41
CA ASN A 275 1.73 19.37 -0.33
C ASN A 275 1.76 19.15 -1.84
N SER A 276 2.25 20.13 -2.59
CA SER A 276 2.20 20.12 -4.07
C SER A 276 3.06 19.04 -4.72
N GLU A 277 4.04 18.47 -4.02
CA GLU A 277 4.90 17.42 -4.56
C GLU A 277 4.32 16.01 -4.38
N VAL A 278 3.42 15.83 -3.40
CA VAL A 278 2.79 14.54 -3.12
C VAL A 278 1.75 14.22 -4.18
N ILE A 279 1.83 13.02 -4.77
CA ILE A 279 0.81 12.46 -5.69
C ILE A 279 -0.22 11.68 -4.89
N MET A 280 0.25 10.78 -4.03
CA MET A 280 -0.57 9.98 -3.13
C MET A 280 0.24 9.63 -1.88
N ALA A 281 -0.39 9.64 -0.72
CA ALA A 281 0.22 9.23 0.52
C ALA A 281 -0.73 8.37 1.35
N VAL A 282 -0.19 7.36 2.01
CA VAL A 282 -0.92 6.60 3.02
C VAL A 282 -1.02 7.44 4.28
N SER A 283 -2.24 7.72 4.72
CA SER A 283 -2.49 8.61 5.84
C SER A 283 -2.44 7.88 7.18
N TYR A 284 -1.74 8.51 8.12
CA TYR A 284 -1.75 8.16 9.55
C TYR A 284 -2.13 9.40 10.35
N MET A 285 -2.99 9.22 11.33
CA MET A 285 -3.46 10.30 12.20
C MET A 285 -3.39 9.86 13.65
N GLU A 286 -2.96 10.79 14.52
CA GLU A 286 -2.95 10.58 15.96
C GLU A 286 -4.35 10.18 16.48
N GLY A 287 -4.40 9.16 17.32
CA GLY A 287 -5.63 8.61 17.87
C GLY A 287 -6.45 7.73 16.92
N GLU A 288 -6.06 7.63 15.63
CA GLU A 288 -6.71 6.76 14.64
C GLU A 288 -5.78 5.62 14.20
N ALA A 289 -4.60 5.95 13.73
CA ALA A 289 -3.59 4.98 13.34
C ALA A 289 -2.18 5.57 13.42
N GLU A 290 -1.29 4.86 14.07
CA GLU A 290 0.11 5.27 14.21
C GLU A 290 0.98 4.61 13.13
N ASN A 291 1.92 5.39 12.57
CA ASN A 291 2.93 4.87 11.68
C ASN A 291 4.09 4.26 12.49
N SER A 292 4.17 2.95 12.52
CA SER A 292 5.25 2.23 13.19
C SER A 292 6.41 1.84 12.27
N LEU A 293 6.33 2.12 10.96
CA LEU A 293 7.30 1.63 9.98
C LEU A 293 8.71 2.15 10.24
N SER A 294 8.88 3.47 10.31
CA SER A 294 10.18 4.08 10.58
C SER A 294 10.73 3.65 11.93
N ARG A 295 9.89 3.67 12.96
CA ARG A 295 10.25 3.31 14.33
C ARG A 295 10.74 1.87 14.48
N GLY A 296 10.14 0.93 13.72
CA GLY A 296 10.49 -0.48 13.81
C GLY A 296 11.70 -0.88 12.98
N TYR A 297 12.02 -0.15 11.92
CA TYR A 297 12.96 -0.61 10.90
C TYR A 297 14.26 0.16 10.83
N THR A 298 14.22 1.47 10.84
CA THR A 298 15.40 2.29 10.60
C THR A 298 15.82 3.12 11.79
N TYR A 299 14.94 3.19 12.75
CA TYR A 299 15.09 4.00 13.91
C TYR A 299 15.67 3.20 15.06
N SER A 300 16.83 3.62 15.53
CA SER A 300 17.41 3.06 16.74
C SER A 300 17.25 4.01 17.90
N LEU A 301 16.57 3.52 18.89
CA LEU A 301 17.08 3.79 20.21
C LEU A 301 17.71 2.52 20.72
N VAL A 302 18.95 2.63 20.97
CA VAL A 302 19.66 1.68 21.78
C VAL A 302 18.90 1.63 23.10
N SER A 303 18.41 0.43 23.43
CA SER A 303 17.61 0.14 24.59
C SER A 303 18.02 0.94 25.82
N GLY A 304 17.08 1.50 26.50
CA GLY A 304 16.94 2.18 27.77
C GLY A 304 18.10 2.55 28.68
N THR A 305 19.26 2.02 28.43
CA THR A 305 20.48 2.26 29.21
C THR A 305 21.56 2.96 28.41
N THR A 306 21.39 3.11 27.13
CA THR A 306 22.36 3.88 26.39
C THR A 306 22.00 5.32 26.47
N ASN A 307 22.62 5.80 27.41
CA ASN A 307 22.84 7.15 27.69
C ASN A 307 23.05 7.92 26.38
N LYS A 308 22.16 8.87 26.13
CA LYS A 308 22.36 9.89 25.10
C LYS A 308 23.82 10.35 25.04
N ASP A 309 24.48 10.38 26.18
CA ASP A 309 25.89 10.75 26.35
C ASP A 309 26.88 9.75 25.74
N SER A 310 26.48 8.52 25.45
CA SER A 310 27.38 7.50 24.89
C SER A 310 27.61 7.67 23.39
N PHE A 311 26.81 8.49 22.72
CA PHE A 311 26.82 8.67 21.27
C PHE A 311 27.16 10.09 20.82
N ARG A 312 27.79 10.90 21.64
CA ARG A 312 28.10 12.29 21.27
C ARG A 312 29.51 12.47 20.82
N GLU A 313 29.64 13.24 19.73
CA GLU A 313 30.93 13.68 19.25
C GLU A 313 31.49 14.84 20.07
N ASN A 314 30.67 15.69 20.65
CA ASN A 314 31.09 16.82 21.49
C ASN A 314 30.14 17.01 22.68
N ALA A 315 30.67 17.49 23.78
CA ALA A 315 30.00 17.65 25.07
C ALA A 315 28.84 18.67 25.12
N THR A 316 28.33 19.12 23.99
CA THR A 316 27.15 19.99 23.95
C THR A 316 25.89 19.19 24.24
N PRO A 317 24.96 19.73 25.01
CA PRO A 317 23.70 19.07 25.33
C PRO A 317 22.97 18.69 24.06
N TRP A 318 22.69 17.41 23.91
CA TRP A 318 21.87 16.93 22.81
C TRP A 318 20.43 17.30 23.11
N ASP A 319 19.89 18.15 22.32
CA ASP A 319 18.47 18.28 22.24
C ASP A 319 17.99 17.07 21.45
N ASP A 320 17.12 16.27 22.04
CA ASP A 320 16.42 15.19 21.35
C ASP A 320 15.48 15.84 20.36
N ALA A 321 16.04 16.22 19.23
CA ALA A 321 15.33 17.00 18.20
C ALA A 321 14.11 16.26 17.62
N LEU A 322 13.98 14.98 17.91
CA LEU A 322 12.89 14.13 17.44
C LEU A 322 12.01 13.65 18.62
N ASP A 323 12.27 14.11 19.85
CA ASP A 323 11.58 13.66 21.09
C ASP A 323 11.50 12.13 21.20
N ILE A 324 12.60 11.48 20.88
CA ILE A 324 12.70 10.05 20.76
C ILE A 324 12.97 9.44 22.12
N GLN A 325 11.94 9.27 22.88
CA GLN A 325 12.02 8.68 24.20
C GLN A 325 12.10 7.15 24.15
N ASN A 326 13.28 6.60 24.04
CA ASN A 326 13.63 5.21 24.45
C ASN A 326 12.83 4.04 23.86
N ASN A 327 12.19 4.12 22.70
CA ASN A 327 11.27 3.09 22.26
C ASN A 327 11.47 2.53 20.84
N GLY A 328 12.62 2.69 20.24
CA GLY A 328 12.90 2.13 18.91
C GLY A 328 13.57 0.76 18.94
N GLN A 329 13.24 -0.09 18.01
CA GLN A 329 14.00 -1.29 17.69
C GLN A 329 14.60 -1.10 16.31
N GLN A 330 15.91 -0.99 16.22
CA GLN A 330 16.59 -0.95 14.94
C GLN A 330 16.73 -2.36 14.40
N LYS A 331 15.80 -2.77 13.56
CA LYS A 331 15.87 -4.04 12.83
C LYS A 331 16.94 -3.99 11.74
N TYR A 332 17.03 -2.86 11.05
CA TYR A 332 17.98 -2.60 9.98
C TYR A 332 18.66 -1.27 10.19
N GLU A 333 19.90 -1.20 9.76
CA GLU A 333 20.68 0.03 9.76
C GLU A 333 21.10 0.36 8.34
N TYR A 334 21.07 1.62 7.97
CA TYR A 334 21.61 2.03 6.68
C TYR A 334 23.13 1.82 6.64
N LYS A 335 23.61 1.36 5.51
CA LYS A 335 25.05 1.26 5.28
C LYS A 335 25.66 2.66 5.25
N LEU A 336 26.81 2.83 5.87
CA LEU A 336 27.55 4.09 5.85
C LEU A 336 27.90 4.54 4.42
N SER A 337 28.00 3.60 3.48
CA SER A 337 28.20 3.91 2.07
C SER A 337 27.05 4.72 1.45
N LEU A 338 25.82 4.52 1.91
CA LEU A 338 24.69 5.34 1.47
C LEU A 338 24.85 6.78 1.97
N TYR A 339 25.13 6.97 3.25
CA TYR A 339 25.38 8.29 3.82
C TYR A 339 26.52 9.02 3.08
N ASN A 340 27.61 8.32 2.86
CA ASN A 340 28.79 8.87 2.17
C ASN A 340 28.59 9.09 0.66
N SER A 341 27.49 8.63 0.07
CA SER A 341 27.16 8.87 -1.34
C SER A 341 26.57 10.25 -1.61
N PHE A 342 26.12 10.94 -0.57
CA PHE A 342 25.62 12.29 -0.71
C PHE A 342 26.79 13.28 -0.86
N GLU A 343 26.64 14.21 -1.79
CA GLU A 343 27.61 15.28 -1.97
C GLU A 343 27.53 16.29 -0.81
N LYS A 344 28.65 16.94 -0.53
CA LYS A 344 28.69 17.97 0.51
C LYS A 344 27.74 19.11 0.17
N GLY A 345 26.80 19.39 1.06
CA GLY A 345 25.78 20.43 0.89
C GLY A 345 24.48 19.93 0.26
N ASP A 346 24.35 18.62 0.00
CA ASP A 346 23.09 18.03 -0.39
C ASP A 346 22.14 18.01 0.81
N THR A 347 21.14 18.85 0.78
CA THR A 347 20.14 19.00 1.88
C THR A 347 19.31 17.76 2.11
N ARG A 348 19.26 16.84 1.14
CA ARG A 348 18.56 15.55 1.30
C ARG A 348 19.25 14.68 2.33
N CYS A 349 20.57 14.75 2.45
CA CYS A 349 21.33 14.02 3.46
C CYS A 349 20.87 14.42 4.86
N ASP A 350 20.85 15.72 5.17
CA ASP A 350 20.49 16.25 6.47
C ASP A 350 18.99 16.04 6.79
N ALA A 351 18.15 15.94 5.76
CA ALA A 351 16.72 15.67 5.91
C ALA A 351 16.41 14.17 6.09
N THR A 352 17.32 13.29 5.64
CA THR A 352 17.12 11.84 5.69
C THR A 352 17.80 11.20 6.89
N PHE A 353 19.00 11.68 7.23
CA PHE A 353 19.81 11.12 8.30
C PHE A 353 19.95 12.09 9.45
N MET A 354 19.87 11.58 10.65
CA MET A 354 20.29 12.33 11.82
C MET A 354 21.80 12.58 11.77
N PRO A 355 22.27 13.69 12.36
CA PRO A 355 23.70 13.93 12.47
C PRO A 355 24.43 12.72 13.04
N SER A 356 25.60 12.46 12.50
CA SER A 356 26.40 11.32 12.92
C SER A 356 26.86 11.46 14.38
N TYR A 357 26.81 10.36 15.10
CA TYR A 357 27.31 10.25 16.46
C TYR A 357 28.49 9.29 16.52
N ARG A 358 29.46 9.57 17.36
CA ARG A 358 30.53 8.63 17.66
C ARG A 358 30.27 7.95 19.00
N LYS A 359 30.45 6.66 19.04
CA LYS A 359 30.44 5.92 20.30
C LYS A 359 31.66 6.37 21.15
N LYS A 360 31.39 6.84 22.36
CA LYS A 360 32.36 7.49 23.23
C LYS A 360 33.54 6.59 23.53
N GLU A 361 33.30 5.27 23.66
CA GLU A 361 34.30 4.29 24.04
C GLU A 361 35.15 3.80 22.86
N SER A 362 34.58 3.66 21.68
CA SER A 362 35.26 3.07 20.51
C SER A 362 35.63 4.09 19.44
N GLY A 363 35.09 5.30 19.49
CA GLY A 363 35.24 6.29 18.42
C GLY A 363 34.57 5.89 17.11
N GLU A 364 33.81 4.79 17.11
CA GLU A 364 33.12 4.29 15.93
C GLU A 364 32.01 5.24 15.52
N LEU A 365 31.96 5.55 14.22
CA LEU A 365 30.94 6.42 13.65
C LEU A 365 29.63 5.65 13.45
N TYR A 366 28.56 6.17 14.02
CA TYR A 366 27.20 5.70 13.78
C TYR A 366 26.43 6.74 12.99
N VAL A 367 25.75 6.28 11.96
CA VAL A 367 24.77 7.08 11.24
C VAL A 367 23.39 6.64 11.71
N TYR A 368 22.67 7.55 12.32
CA TYR A 368 21.36 7.26 12.87
C TYR A 368 20.27 7.58 11.89
N GLY A 369 19.37 6.65 11.76
CA GLY A 369 17.97 6.73 11.38
C GLY A 369 17.58 7.70 10.28
N THR A 370 16.39 7.49 9.84
CA THR A 370 15.67 8.42 8.98
C THR A 370 14.67 9.22 9.80
N HIS A 371 14.43 10.43 9.39
CA HIS A 371 13.32 11.23 9.89
C HIS A 371 11.97 10.63 9.51
#